data_b038c1e53b0378e6b8cdfb2782fd691c
#
_entry.id   b038c1e53b0378e6b8cdfb2782fd691c
#
_cell.length_a   1.000
_cell.length_b   1.000
_cell.length_c   1.000
_cell.angle_alpha   90.00
_cell.angle_beta   90.00
_cell.angle_gamma   90.00
#
_symmetry.space_group_name_H-M   'P 1'
#
loop_
_entity.id
_entity.type
_entity.pdbx_description
1 polymer ?
#
loop_
_entity_poly.entity_id
_entity_poly.type
_entity_poly.pdbx_seq_one_letter_code
_entity_poly.pdbx_strand_id
1 'polypeptide(L)'
;LSAAIWVYQFSILATVCSIIEVAFMGAIVAREKMNAYAYLGLFEAFARLGIAYALKISPWDHLILFGFLTAMVSVATTTFYVVYAKRSFPECECRLLFDKRIIGQMAKFMGANLFGCLAWSVGNQGITIILNLFFGPIVNAARGLAMQVSGAVMRFTDSIMTAIKPQIIKSYASKDYAYMNILV
;
A
#
# COMPACT_ATOMS: atom_id res chain seq x y z
N LEU A 1 -13.94 12.45 22.87
CA LEU A 1 -13.80 10.98 22.98
C LEU A 1 -14.62 10.24 21.92
N SER A 2 -15.88 10.62 21.65
CA SER A 2 -16.72 9.96 20.64
C SER A 2 -16.16 10.06 19.21
N ALA A 3 -15.66 11.22 18.80
CA ALA A 3 -15.05 11.42 17.49
C ALA A 3 -13.84 10.49 17.25
N ALA A 4 -12.97 10.35 18.25
CA ALA A 4 -11.81 9.48 18.17
C ALA A 4 -12.18 7.99 17.99
N ILE A 5 -13.25 7.55 18.65
CA ILE A 5 -13.75 6.17 18.52
C ILE A 5 -14.26 5.91 17.09
N TRP A 6 -15.01 6.84 16.50
CA TRP A 6 -15.50 6.71 15.13
C TRP A 6 -14.35 6.64 14.12
N VAL A 7 -13.36 7.52 14.26
CA VAL A 7 -12.17 7.50 13.39
C VAL A 7 -11.40 6.18 13.51
N TYR A 8 -11.31 5.66 14.73
CA TYR A 8 -10.65 4.36 14.95
C TYR A 8 -11.41 3.22 14.25
N GLN A 9 -12.74 3.18 14.32
CA GLN A 9 -13.56 2.19 13.61
C GLN A 9 -13.41 2.31 12.09
N PHE A 10 -13.44 3.51 11.54
CA PHE A 10 -13.21 3.73 10.10
C PHE A 10 -11.79 3.34 9.67
N SER A 11 -10.79 3.55 10.52
CA SER A 11 -9.42 3.12 10.26
C SER A 11 -9.27 1.60 10.24
N ILE A 12 -9.96 0.88 11.13
CA ILE A 12 -10.01 -0.58 11.10
C ILE A 12 -10.62 -1.07 9.78
N LEU A 13 -11.77 -0.51 9.39
CA LEU A 13 -12.42 -0.86 8.13
C LEU A 13 -11.49 -0.62 6.92
N ALA A 14 -10.85 0.54 6.85
CA ALA A 14 -9.89 0.86 5.80
C ALA A 14 -8.71 -0.12 5.77
N THR A 15 -8.22 -0.54 6.93
CA THR A 15 -7.12 -1.53 7.04
C THR A 15 -7.55 -2.90 6.53
N VAL A 16 -8.74 -3.37 6.88
CA VAL A 16 -9.27 -4.64 6.36
C VAL A 16 -9.41 -4.59 4.84
N CYS A 17 -9.95 -3.49 4.30
CA CYS A 17 -10.04 -3.27 2.86
C CYS A 17 -8.66 -3.32 2.19
N SER A 18 -7.65 -2.66 2.75
CA SER A 18 -6.30 -2.64 2.19
C SER A 18 -5.63 -4.03 2.18
N ILE A 19 -5.88 -4.87 3.17
CA ILE A 19 -5.37 -6.25 3.19
C ILE A 19 -5.97 -7.07 2.02
N ILE A 20 -7.27 -6.92 1.76
CA ILE A 20 -7.93 -7.59 0.64
C ILE A 20 -7.39 -7.05 -0.69
N GLU A 21 -7.22 -5.74 -0.80
CA GLU A 21 -6.72 -5.05 -1.99
C GLU A 21 -5.34 -5.55 -2.42
N VAL A 22 -4.40 -5.74 -1.48
CA VAL A 22 -3.04 -6.22 -1.76
C VAL A 22 -3.05 -7.56 -2.50
N ALA A 23 -3.94 -8.48 -2.15
CA ALA A 23 -4.03 -9.78 -2.82
C ALA A 23 -4.42 -9.65 -4.31
N PHE A 24 -5.44 -8.82 -4.62
CA PHE A 24 -5.88 -8.61 -5.99
C PHE A 24 -4.93 -7.72 -6.80
N MET A 25 -4.33 -6.73 -6.16
CA MET A 25 -3.24 -5.92 -6.74
C MET A 25 -2.07 -6.81 -7.16
N GLY A 26 -1.66 -7.75 -6.32
CA GLY A 26 -0.61 -8.72 -6.63
C GLY A 26 -0.93 -9.54 -7.89
N ALA A 27 -2.18 -9.97 -8.08
CA ALA A 27 -2.62 -10.68 -9.27
C ALA A 27 -2.55 -9.82 -10.54
N ILE A 28 -2.93 -8.54 -10.46
CA ILE A 28 -2.88 -7.58 -11.59
C ILE A 28 -1.42 -7.32 -11.99
N VAL A 29 -0.53 -7.11 -11.02
CA VAL A 29 0.90 -6.87 -11.24
C VAL A 29 1.57 -8.11 -11.83
N ALA A 30 1.26 -9.32 -11.32
CA ALA A 30 1.79 -10.59 -11.83
C ALA A 30 1.40 -10.85 -13.28
N ARG A 31 0.26 -10.34 -13.74
CA ARG A 31 -0.23 -10.42 -15.13
C ARG A 31 0.23 -9.25 -16.01
N GLU A 32 1.14 -8.41 -15.52
CA GLU A 32 1.69 -7.25 -16.25
C GLU A 32 0.64 -6.25 -16.76
N LYS A 33 -0.57 -6.22 -16.13
CA LYS A 33 -1.64 -5.28 -16.50
C LYS A 33 -1.42 -3.90 -15.85
N MET A 34 -0.26 -3.30 -16.14
CA MET A 34 0.18 -2.04 -15.54
C MET A 34 -0.77 -0.87 -15.81
N ASN A 35 -1.49 -0.87 -16.94
CA ASN A 35 -2.47 0.18 -17.25
C ASN A 35 -3.59 0.24 -16.20
N ALA A 36 -4.14 -0.91 -15.81
CA ALA A 36 -5.18 -0.95 -14.79
C ALA A 36 -4.67 -0.47 -13.43
N TYR A 37 -3.46 -0.89 -13.05
CA TYR A 37 -2.79 -0.43 -11.85
C TYR A 37 -2.60 1.08 -11.84
N ALA A 38 -2.14 1.66 -12.97
CA ALA A 38 -1.93 3.10 -13.10
C ALA A 38 -3.24 3.89 -13.01
N TYR A 39 -4.31 3.46 -13.68
CA TYR A 39 -5.62 4.13 -13.60
C TYR A 39 -6.22 4.10 -12.21
N LEU A 40 -6.11 2.97 -11.51
CA LEU A 40 -6.59 2.85 -10.13
C LEU A 40 -5.78 3.72 -9.17
N GLY A 41 -4.46 3.79 -9.34
CA GLY A 41 -3.59 4.68 -8.57
C GLY A 41 -3.91 6.15 -8.80
N LEU A 42 -4.19 6.55 -10.05
CA LEU A 42 -4.65 7.91 -10.37
C LEU A 42 -6.00 8.21 -9.72
N PHE A 43 -6.96 7.29 -9.81
CA PHE A 43 -8.24 7.44 -9.14
C PHE A 43 -8.07 7.65 -7.63
N GLU A 44 -7.24 6.85 -6.97
CA GLU A 44 -6.95 6.98 -5.54
C GLU A 44 -6.32 8.34 -5.21
N ALA A 45 -5.38 8.81 -6.02
CA ALA A 45 -4.74 10.11 -5.83
C ALA A 45 -5.76 11.27 -5.94
N PHE A 46 -6.61 11.26 -6.96
CA PHE A 46 -7.68 12.26 -7.10
C PHE A 46 -8.72 12.18 -5.99
N ALA A 47 -9.09 10.98 -5.55
CA ALA A 47 -10.00 10.80 -4.43
C ALA A 47 -9.42 11.37 -3.14
N ARG A 48 -8.14 11.16 -2.84
CA ARG A 48 -7.44 11.73 -1.67
C ARG A 48 -7.35 13.26 -1.75
N LEU A 49 -7.11 13.83 -2.93
CA LEU A 49 -7.18 15.28 -3.14
C LEU A 49 -8.59 15.82 -2.91
N GLY A 50 -9.61 15.09 -3.39
CA GLY A 50 -11.01 15.44 -3.16
C GLY A 50 -11.37 15.45 -1.66
N ILE A 51 -10.84 14.51 -0.88
CA ILE A 51 -11.00 14.50 0.59
C ILE A 51 -10.40 15.76 1.20
N ALA A 52 -9.17 16.13 0.82
CA ALA A 52 -8.51 17.32 1.35
C ALA A 52 -9.30 18.61 1.04
N TYR A 53 -9.88 18.69 -0.16
CA TYR A 53 -10.73 19.82 -0.55
C TYR A 53 -12.08 19.82 0.17
N ALA A 54 -12.71 18.67 0.32
CA ALA A 54 -13.97 18.52 1.04
C ALA A 54 -13.85 18.92 2.52
N LEU A 55 -12.72 18.59 3.15
CA LEU A 55 -12.42 19.00 4.52
C LEU A 55 -12.34 20.52 4.68
N LYS A 56 -11.83 21.24 3.66
CA LYS A 56 -11.70 22.69 3.70
C LYS A 56 -13.06 23.41 3.67
N ILE A 57 -14.05 22.82 3.00
CA ILE A 57 -15.37 23.45 2.75
C ILE A 57 -16.40 23.00 3.81
N SER A 58 -16.21 21.86 4.43
CA SER A 58 -17.20 21.26 5.33
C SER A 58 -17.27 21.98 6.68
N PRO A 59 -18.47 22.28 7.18
CA PRO A 59 -18.68 22.82 8.53
C PRO A 59 -18.68 21.72 9.61
N TRP A 60 -18.59 20.45 9.23
CA TRP A 60 -18.66 19.30 10.13
C TRP A 60 -17.33 19.03 10.84
N ASP A 61 -17.36 18.18 11.86
CA ASP A 61 -16.14 17.77 12.56
C ASP A 61 -15.15 17.13 11.55
N HIS A 62 -14.07 17.87 11.28
CA HIS A 62 -13.05 17.52 10.28
C HIS A 62 -12.45 16.14 10.52
N LEU A 63 -12.38 15.72 11.78
CA LEU A 63 -11.77 14.45 12.16
C LEU A 63 -12.66 13.26 11.77
N ILE A 64 -13.95 13.32 12.07
CA ILE A 64 -14.93 12.27 11.74
C ILE A 64 -15.09 12.19 10.22
N LEU A 65 -15.24 13.35 9.56
CA LEU A 65 -15.39 13.43 8.12
C LEU A 65 -14.18 12.86 7.39
N PHE A 66 -12.96 13.16 7.85
CA PHE A 66 -11.74 12.59 7.30
C PHE A 66 -11.72 11.08 7.39
N GLY A 67 -12.01 10.52 8.57
CA GLY A 67 -12.05 9.07 8.77
C GLY A 67 -13.09 8.39 7.88
N PHE A 68 -14.29 8.95 7.79
CA PHE A 68 -15.37 8.42 6.97
C PHE A 68 -15.04 8.44 5.46
N LEU A 69 -14.59 9.59 4.94
CA LEU A 69 -14.22 9.73 3.53
C LEU A 69 -13.05 8.82 3.15
N THR A 70 -12.06 8.68 4.03
CA THR A 70 -10.93 7.77 3.80
C THR A 70 -11.41 6.31 3.76
N ALA A 71 -12.30 5.89 4.65
CA ALA A 71 -12.88 4.56 4.61
C ALA A 71 -13.71 4.32 3.34
N MET A 72 -14.51 5.29 2.91
CA MET A 72 -15.26 5.21 1.65
C MET A 72 -14.36 5.05 0.43
N VAL A 73 -13.27 5.81 0.34
CA VAL A 73 -12.29 5.67 -0.74
C VAL A 73 -11.64 4.30 -0.70
N SER A 74 -11.26 3.79 0.48
CA SER A 74 -10.67 2.45 0.61
C SER A 74 -11.66 1.35 0.18
N VAL A 75 -12.92 1.45 0.52
CA VAL A 75 -13.96 0.51 0.07
C VAL A 75 -14.14 0.59 -1.46
N ALA A 76 -14.17 1.79 -2.02
CA ALA A 76 -14.31 2.00 -3.45
C ALA A 76 -13.12 1.40 -4.22
N THR A 77 -11.87 1.71 -3.82
CA THR A 77 -10.66 1.18 -4.45
C THR A 77 -10.60 -0.34 -4.36
N THR A 78 -10.86 -0.91 -3.20
CA THR A 78 -10.91 -2.37 -3.02
C THR A 78 -11.96 -3.00 -3.92
N THR A 79 -13.16 -2.42 -4.00
CA THR A 79 -14.23 -2.90 -4.87
C THR A 79 -13.81 -2.88 -6.34
N PHE A 80 -13.15 -1.82 -6.79
CA PHE A 80 -12.62 -1.74 -8.17
C PHE A 80 -11.57 -2.81 -8.44
N TYR A 81 -10.61 -3.01 -7.52
CA TYR A 81 -9.60 -4.05 -7.66
C TYR A 81 -10.22 -5.45 -7.74
N VAL A 82 -11.16 -5.76 -6.85
CA VAL A 82 -11.86 -7.05 -6.82
C VAL A 82 -12.67 -7.28 -8.09
N VAL A 83 -13.47 -6.29 -8.52
CA VAL A 83 -14.32 -6.40 -9.72
C VAL A 83 -13.47 -6.52 -10.98
N TYR A 84 -12.41 -5.70 -11.09
CA TYR A 84 -11.50 -5.76 -12.22
C TYR A 84 -10.78 -7.12 -12.29
N ALA A 85 -10.23 -7.59 -11.18
CA ALA A 85 -9.53 -8.87 -11.12
C ALA A 85 -10.46 -10.04 -11.48
N LYS A 86 -11.67 -10.09 -10.93
CA LYS A 86 -12.65 -11.13 -11.24
C LYS A 86 -13.13 -11.12 -12.69
N ARG A 87 -13.29 -9.92 -13.30
CA ARG A 87 -13.71 -9.81 -14.70
C ARG A 87 -12.59 -10.12 -15.68
N SER A 88 -11.36 -9.76 -15.35
CA SER A 88 -10.22 -9.90 -16.25
C SER A 88 -9.51 -11.26 -16.10
N PHE A 89 -9.67 -11.92 -14.96
CA PHE A 89 -8.96 -13.16 -14.65
C PHE A 89 -9.93 -14.21 -14.09
N PRO A 90 -10.40 -15.17 -14.91
CA PRO A 90 -11.31 -16.24 -14.46
C PRO A 90 -10.70 -17.12 -13.36
N GLU A 91 -9.36 -17.10 -13.24
CA GLU A 91 -8.61 -17.84 -12.21
C GLU A 91 -8.69 -17.18 -10.82
N CYS A 92 -9.08 -15.90 -10.73
CA CYS A 92 -9.27 -15.16 -9.48
C CYS A 92 -10.59 -15.51 -8.78
N GLU A 93 -11.02 -16.79 -8.85
CA GLU A 93 -12.09 -17.30 -8.00
C GLU A 93 -11.57 -17.40 -6.56
N CYS A 94 -12.23 -16.69 -5.64
CA CYS A 94 -11.96 -16.81 -4.22
C CYS A 94 -12.41 -18.17 -3.70
N ARG A 95 -11.59 -19.19 -3.82
CA ARG A 95 -11.75 -20.46 -3.13
C ARG A 95 -10.81 -20.51 -1.95
N LEU A 96 -11.34 -20.70 -0.77
CA LEU A 96 -10.54 -20.98 0.43
C LEU A 96 -9.93 -22.39 0.31
N LEU A 97 -8.80 -22.48 -0.37
CA LEU A 97 -8.02 -23.71 -0.48
C LEU A 97 -6.91 -23.68 0.57
N PHE A 98 -7.02 -24.52 1.57
CA PHE A 98 -5.97 -24.73 2.57
C PHE A 98 -4.99 -25.82 2.10
N ASP A 99 -4.02 -25.43 1.26
CA ASP A 99 -2.90 -26.31 0.91
C ASP A 99 -1.71 -26.01 1.84
N LYS A 100 -1.46 -26.93 2.78
CA LYS A 100 -0.36 -26.83 3.76
C LYS A 100 1.01 -26.68 3.12
N ARG A 101 1.22 -27.25 1.93
CA ARG A 101 2.50 -27.17 1.21
C ARG A 101 2.75 -25.76 0.69
N ILE A 102 1.75 -25.17 0.05
CA ILE A 102 1.81 -23.80 -0.49
C ILE A 102 1.96 -22.81 0.66
N ILE A 103 1.15 -22.96 1.71
CA ILE A 103 1.22 -22.11 2.91
C ILE A 103 2.60 -22.19 3.57
N GLY A 104 3.18 -23.40 3.67
CA GLY A 104 4.52 -23.60 4.23
C GLY A 104 5.62 -22.91 3.42
N GLN A 105 5.57 -22.98 2.08
CA GLN A 105 6.51 -22.28 1.22
C GLN A 105 6.37 -20.76 1.31
N MET A 106 5.14 -20.26 1.31
CA MET A 106 4.84 -18.83 1.47
C MET A 106 5.28 -18.34 2.85
N ALA A 107 5.01 -19.07 3.91
CA ALA A 107 5.41 -18.71 5.28
C ALA A 107 6.95 -18.62 5.43
N LYS A 108 7.69 -19.53 4.80
CA LYS A 108 9.16 -19.49 4.80
C LYS A 108 9.69 -18.25 4.06
N PHE A 109 9.14 -17.94 2.90
CA PHE A 109 9.50 -16.75 2.12
C PHE A 109 9.11 -15.46 2.86
N MET A 110 7.88 -15.41 3.37
CA MET A 110 7.36 -14.25 4.13
C MET A 110 8.12 -14.05 5.44
N GLY A 111 8.54 -15.11 6.12
CA GLY A 111 9.30 -15.02 7.37
C GLY A 111 10.62 -14.27 7.23
N ALA A 112 11.38 -14.54 6.17
CA ALA A 112 12.61 -13.84 5.89
C ALA A 112 12.38 -12.35 5.58
N ASN A 113 11.36 -12.03 4.76
CA ASN A 113 10.98 -10.65 4.45
C ASN A 113 10.41 -9.93 5.68
N LEU A 114 9.61 -10.62 6.51
CA LEU A 114 9.04 -10.06 7.73
C LEU A 114 10.14 -9.60 8.69
N PHE A 115 11.19 -10.40 8.85
CA PHE A 115 12.31 -10.03 9.71
C PHE A 115 13.00 -8.74 9.25
N GLY A 116 13.24 -8.59 7.94
CA GLY A 116 13.78 -7.35 7.36
C GLY A 116 12.87 -6.15 7.57
N CYS A 117 11.57 -6.30 7.31
CA CYS A 117 10.57 -5.25 7.52
C CYS A 117 10.44 -4.85 9.00
N LEU A 118 10.48 -5.81 9.92
CA LEU A 118 10.46 -5.54 11.36
C LEU A 118 11.71 -4.78 11.79
N ALA A 119 12.90 -5.21 11.38
CA ALA A 119 14.15 -4.53 11.71
C ALA A 119 14.14 -3.08 11.23
N TRP A 120 13.70 -2.83 9.99
CA TRP A 120 13.55 -1.49 9.43
C TRP A 120 12.51 -0.66 10.19
N SER A 121 11.35 -1.25 10.52
CA SER A 121 10.28 -0.56 11.25
C SER A 121 10.70 -0.21 12.67
N VAL A 122 11.31 -1.15 13.40
CA VAL A 122 11.83 -0.92 14.74
C VAL A 122 12.91 0.15 14.74
N GLY A 123 13.82 0.14 13.75
CA GLY A 123 14.83 1.17 13.59
C GLY A 123 14.22 2.57 13.42
N ASN A 124 13.24 2.73 12.52
CA ASN A 124 12.58 4.02 12.30
C ASN A 124 11.77 4.49 13.50
N GLN A 125 11.01 3.60 14.14
CA GLN A 125 10.24 3.94 15.34
C GLN A 125 11.15 4.22 16.53
N GLY A 126 12.24 3.45 16.66
CA GLY A 126 13.26 3.69 17.70
C GLY A 126 13.86 5.09 17.61
N ILE A 127 14.25 5.53 16.40
CA ILE A 127 14.75 6.89 16.19
C ILE A 127 13.68 7.93 16.56
N THR A 128 12.42 7.70 16.21
CA THR A 128 11.30 8.58 16.55
C THR A 128 11.13 8.73 18.06
N ILE A 129 11.23 7.63 18.81
CA ILE A 129 11.15 7.62 20.27
C ILE A 129 12.34 8.37 20.88
N ILE A 130 13.56 8.08 20.42
CA ILE A 130 14.78 8.73 20.91
C ILE A 130 14.73 10.24 20.64
N LEU A 131 14.36 10.67 19.44
CA LEU A 131 14.24 12.09 19.13
C LEU A 131 13.19 12.78 19.99
N ASN A 132 12.08 12.12 20.27
CA ASN A 132 11.03 12.69 21.11
C ASN A 132 11.47 12.81 22.57
N LEU A 133 12.24 11.84 23.09
CA LEU A 133 12.75 11.85 24.47
C LEU A 133 13.83 12.90 24.69
N PHE A 134 14.79 13.04 23.76
CA PHE A 134 15.97 13.91 23.96
C PHE A 134 15.77 15.31 23.40
N PHE A 135 15.01 15.48 22.32
CA PHE A 135 14.88 16.74 21.60
C PHE A 135 13.45 17.29 21.58
N GLY A 136 12.48 16.51 22.08
CA GLY A 136 11.09 16.92 22.19
C GLY A 136 10.29 16.86 20.90
N PRO A 137 8.99 17.20 20.97
CA PRO A 137 8.04 16.99 19.87
C PRO A 137 8.28 17.89 18.65
N ILE A 138 8.94 19.04 18.81
CA ILE A 138 9.20 19.98 17.70
C ILE A 138 10.17 19.37 16.69
N VAL A 139 11.28 18.79 17.17
CA VAL A 139 12.27 18.12 16.31
C VAL A 139 11.68 16.86 15.66
N ASN A 140 10.85 16.14 16.41
CA ASN A 140 10.16 14.98 15.88
C ASN A 140 9.15 15.36 14.77
N ALA A 141 8.44 16.47 14.90
CA ALA A 141 7.56 16.99 13.85
C ALA A 141 8.35 17.40 12.60
N ALA A 142 9.50 18.09 12.76
CA ALA A 142 10.37 18.45 11.65
C ALA A 142 10.89 17.22 10.91
N ARG A 143 11.28 16.15 11.64
CA ARG A 143 11.63 14.86 11.04
C ARG A 143 10.45 14.25 10.27
N GLY A 144 9.23 14.31 10.82
CA GLY A 144 8.01 13.83 10.15
C GLY A 144 7.81 14.50 8.79
N LEU A 145 8.01 15.81 8.69
CA LEU A 145 7.95 16.54 7.43
C LEU A 145 9.06 16.13 6.46
N ALA A 146 10.28 15.97 6.93
CA ALA A 146 11.38 15.49 6.10
C ALA A 146 11.14 14.09 5.55
N MET A 147 10.56 13.19 6.36
CA MET A 147 10.16 11.85 5.94
C MET A 147 9.03 11.86 4.91
N GLN A 148 8.10 12.81 4.98
CA GLN A 148 7.06 12.97 3.96
C GLN A 148 7.65 13.36 2.60
N VAL A 149 8.60 14.31 2.58
CA VAL A 149 9.29 14.71 1.35
C VAL A 149 10.10 13.54 0.78
N SER A 150 10.88 12.86 1.62
CA SER A 150 11.64 11.67 1.23
C SER A 150 10.73 10.57 0.68
N GLY A 151 9.61 10.31 1.34
CA GLY A 151 8.61 9.33 0.90
C GLY A 151 7.97 9.70 -0.43
N ALA A 152 7.75 10.98 -0.71
CA ALA A 152 7.25 11.43 -2.02
C ALA A 152 8.25 11.11 -3.14
N VAL A 153 9.54 11.38 -2.93
CA VAL A 153 10.61 11.05 -3.88
C VAL A 153 10.73 9.53 -4.08
N MET A 154 10.68 8.75 -2.98
CA MET A 154 10.74 7.29 -3.05
C MET A 154 9.59 6.69 -3.85
N ARG A 155 8.39 7.26 -3.79
CA ARG A 155 7.23 6.77 -4.57
C ARG A 155 7.46 6.82 -6.07
N PHE A 156 8.23 7.77 -6.58
CA PHE A 156 8.62 7.78 -8.01
C PHE A 156 9.49 6.58 -8.34
N THR A 157 10.50 6.33 -7.52
CA THR A 157 11.39 5.16 -7.70
C THR A 157 10.61 3.85 -7.59
N ASP A 158 9.73 3.73 -6.60
CA ASP A 158 8.89 2.53 -6.39
C ASP A 158 7.93 2.28 -7.57
N SER A 159 7.40 3.34 -8.17
CA SER A 159 6.54 3.23 -9.36
C SER A 159 7.30 2.65 -10.54
N ILE A 160 8.52 3.12 -10.80
CA ILE A 160 9.41 2.59 -11.84
C ILE A 160 9.77 1.14 -11.55
N MET A 161 10.18 0.84 -10.30
CA MET A 161 10.53 -0.51 -9.88
C MET A 161 9.36 -1.49 -9.98
N THR A 162 8.15 -1.05 -9.67
CA THR A 162 6.95 -1.89 -9.79
C THR A 162 6.67 -2.29 -11.23
N ALA A 163 6.96 -1.40 -12.19
CA ALA A 163 6.81 -1.69 -13.61
C ALA A 163 7.92 -2.62 -14.17
N ILE A 164 9.15 -2.49 -13.67
CA ILE A 164 10.33 -3.21 -14.20
C ILE A 164 10.50 -4.58 -13.53
N LYS A 165 10.20 -4.71 -12.23
CA LYS A 165 10.38 -5.97 -11.48
C LYS A 165 9.80 -7.22 -12.16
N PRO A 166 8.55 -7.24 -12.67
CA PRO A 166 8.01 -8.42 -13.33
C PRO A 166 8.81 -8.81 -14.57
N GLN A 167 9.30 -7.82 -15.32
CA GLN A 167 10.09 -8.06 -16.53
C GLN A 167 11.47 -8.64 -16.20
N ILE A 168 12.13 -8.14 -15.15
CA ILE A 168 13.40 -8.69 -14.66
C ILE A 168 13.22 -10.15 -14.24
N ILE A 169 12.18 -10.45 -13.47
CA ILE A 169 11.88 -11.81 -12.99
C ILE A 169 11.63 -12.76 -14.18
N LYS A 170 10.89 -12.30 -15.18
CA LYS A 170 10.58 -13.06 -16.38
C LYS A 170 11.83 -13.33 -17.22
N SER A 171 12.67 -12.31 -17.44
CA SER A 171 13.94 -12.44 -18.17
C SER A 171 14.92 -13.38 -17.46
N TYR A 172 14.97 -13.31 -16.13
CA TYR A 172 15.76 -14.24 -15.33
C TYR A 172 15.25 -15.69 -15.46
N ALA A 173 13.94 -15.91 -15.41
CA ALA A 173 13.32 -17.22 -15.55
C ALA A 173 13.51 -17.82 -16.94
N SER A 174 13.51 -16.98 -18.00
CA SER A 174 13.79 -17.39 -19.39
C SER A 174 15.28 -17.49 -19.72
N LYS A 175 16.18 -17.17 -18.75
CA LYS A 175 17.63 -17.11 -18.92
C LYS A 175 18.11 -16.09 -19.99
N ASP A 176 17.30 -15.08 -20.28
CA ASP A 176 17.67 -13.97 -21.15
C ASP A 176 18.39 -12.89 -20.34
N TYR A 177 19.65 -13.16 -20.03
CA TYR A 177 20.49 -12.27 -19.24
C TYR A 177 20.89 -11.00 -20.00
N ALA A 178 20.87 -11.04 -21.35
CA ALA A 178 21.18 -9.87 -22.16
C ALA A 178 20.10 -8.79 -21.99
N TYR A 179 18.83 -9.17 -22.09
CA TYR A 179 17.72 -8.25 -21.87
C TYR A 179 17.61 -7.81 -20.40
N MET A 180 17.86 -8.73 -19.46
CA MET A 180 17.89 -8.41 -18.04
C MET A 180 18.90 -7.30 -17.71
N ASN A 181 20.12 -7.34 -18.29
CA ASN A 181 21.15 -6.34 -18.06
C ASN A 181 20.82 -4.96 -18.67
N ILE A 182 19.91 -4.88 -19.62
CA ILE A 182 19.42 -3.60 -20.17
C ILE A 182 18.38 -2.97 -19.22
N LEU A 183 17.68 -3.79 -18.45
CA LEU A 183 16.63 -3.32 -17.53
C LEU A 183 17.18 -2.87 -16.16
N VAL A 184 18.41 -3.24 -15.82
CA VAL A 184 19.09 -2.91 -14.57
C VAL A 184 20.08 -1.76 -14.78
#